data_daf16dbaf569847f89b6ccae96137cb0
#
_entry.id   daf16dbaf569847f89b6ccae96137cb0
#
_cell.length_a   1.000
_cell.length_b   1.000
_cell.length_c   1.000
_cell.angle_alpha   90.00
_cell.angle_beta   90.00
_cell.angle_gamma   90.00
#
_symmetry.space_group_name_H-M   'P 1'
#
loop_
_entity.id
_entity.type
_entity.pdbx_description
1 polymer ?
#
loop_
_entity_poly.entity_id
_entity_poly.type
_entity_poly.pdbx_seq_one_letter_code
_entity_poly.pdbx_strand_id
1 'polypeptide(L)'
;MLFYCGYTWFPNTRPEEVWERVVHQHERGSNAPELIRGWYDFAGGGSGFLIVETDDVRELTAMLRPYIDLMSLDIRPLSENRYDETIEQIRLALAQMGRLTHSDASAPVGVGS
;
A
#
# COMPACT_ATOMS: atom_id res chain seq x y z
N MET A 1 0.77 4.41 10.13
CA MET A 1 0.11 3.29 9.45
C MET A 1 0.27 3.41 7.95
N LEU A 2 0.51 2.32 7.27
CA LEU A 2 0.71 2.31 5.83
C LEU A 2 -0.58 1.98 5.09
N PHE A 3 -0.76 2.63 3.94
CA PHE A 3 -1.89 2.37 3.05
C PHE A 3 -1.40 2.16 1.63
N TYR A 4 -1.99 1.18 0.98
CA TYR A 4 -1.92 1.01 -0.46
C TYR A 4 -3.02 1.86 -1.07
N CYS A 5 -2.67 2.71 -2.03
CA CYS A 5 -3.62 3.55 -2.74
C CYS A 5 -3.48 3.29 -4.22
N GLY A 6 -4.22 2.30 -4.70
CA GLY A 6 -4.23 1.96 -6.11
C GLY A 6 -5.09 2.91 -6.91
N TYR A 7 -4.66 3.24 -8.11
CA TYR A 7 -5.42 4.09 -9.00
C TYR A 7 -5.48 3.49 -10.40
N THR A 8 -6.61 3.68 -11.03
CA THR A 8 -6.82 3.30 -12.43
C THR A 8 -7.59 4.43 -13.10
N TRP A 9 -7.00 5.02 -14.14
CA TRP A 9 -7.65 6.10 -14.88
C TRP A 9 -8.90 5.57 -15.55
N PHE A 10 -9.95 6.37 -15.57
CA PHE A 10 -11.13 6.01 -16.32
C PHE A 10 -10.80 5.95 -17.81
N PRO A 11 -11.52 5.13 -18.58
CA PRO A 11 -11.19 4.92 -20.01
C PRO A 11 -11.12 6.21 -20.84
N ASN A 12 -11.89 7.21 -20.49
CA ASN A 12 -11.92 8.48 -21.22
C ASN A 12 -11.01 9.54 -20.66
N THR A 13 -10.28 9.23 -19.59
CA THR A 13 -9.36 10.18 -18.98
C THR A 13 -8.11 10.28 -19.83
N ARG A 14 -7.77 11.51 -20.24
CA ARG A 14 -6.56 11.75 -21.02
C ARG A 14 -5.36 11.99 -20.09
N PRO A 15 -4.17 11.57 -20.51
CA PRO A 15 -2.96 11.79 -19.70
C PRO A 15 -2.76 13.24 -19.29
N GLU A 16 -3.04 14.18 -20.19
CA GLU A 16 -2.87 15.61 -19.92
C GLU A 16 -3.76 16.07 -18.76
N GLU A 17 -4.95 15.52 -18.64
CA GLU A 17 -5.86 15.85 -17.54
C GLU A 17 -5.28 15.45 -16.19
N VAL A 18 -4.66 14.28 -16.14
CA VAL A 18 -4.01 13.80 -14.91
C VAL A 18 -2.79 14.65 -14.59
N TRP A 19 -1.94 14.88 -15.58
CA TRP A 19 -0.71 15.66 -15.38
C TRP A 19 -1.02 17.08 -14.92
N GLU A 20 -1.98 17.72 -15.52
CA GLU A 20 -2.38 19.07 -15.13
C GLU A 20 -2.93 19.08 -13.70
N ARG A 21 -3.72 18.07 -13.33
CA ARG A 21 -4.26 17.98 -12.00
C ARG A 21 -3.15 17.77 -10.97
N VAL A 22 -2.21 16.89 -11.26
CA VAL A 22 -1.09 16.62 -10.36
C VAL A 22 -0.29 17.90 -10.11
N VAL A 23 0.03 18.63 -11.15
CA VAL A 23 0.80 19.87 -11.03
C VAL A 23 0.01 20.94 -10.29
N HIS A 24 -1.28 21.09 -10.60
CA HIS A 24 -2.15 22.05 -9.92
C HIS A 24 -2.23 21.76 -8.42
N GLN A 25 -2.43 20.52 -8.04
CA GLN A 25 -2.47 20.14 -6.63
C GLN A 25 -1.11 20.29 -5.95
N HIS A 26 -0.03 20.03 -6.67
CA HIS A 26 1.32 20.28 -6.16
C HIS A 26 1.51 21.77 -5.82
N GLU A 27 1.11 22.64 -6.71
CA GLU A 27 1.27 24.08 -6.50
C GLU A 27 0.41 24.59 -5.34
N ARG A 28 -0.71 23.93 -5.08
CA ARG A 28 -1.55 24.23 -3.92
C ARG A 28 -1.06 23.60 -2.63
N GLY A 29 -0.04 22.74 -2.69
CA GLY A 29 0.44 22.00 -1.53
C GLY A 29 -0.49 20.89 -1.08
N SER A 30 -1.36 20.38 -1.97
CA SER A 30 -2.42 19.45 -1.59
C SER A 30 -2.06 17.98 -1.80
N ASN A 31 -0.93 17.69 -2.46
CA ASN A 31 -0.55 16.30 -2.72
C ASN A 31 0.05 15.58 -1.51
N ALA A 32 0.41 16.34 -0.46
CA ALA A 32 1.00 15.79 0.77
C ALA A 32 2.21 14.87 0.51
N PRO A 33 3.24 15.34 -0.21
CA PRO A 33 4.37 14.49 -0.56
C PRO A 33 5.11 13.93 0.65
N GLU A 34 5.03 14.60 1.80
CA GLU A 34 5.64 14.14 3.04
C GLU A 34 5.03 12.86 3.57
N LEU A 35 3.82 12.53 3.13
CA LEU A 35 3.16 11.27 3.52
C LEU A 35 3.44 10.14 2.55
N ILE A 36 3.94 10.46 1.35
CA ILE A 36 4.14 9.45 0.28
C ILE A 36 5.45 8.72 0.51
N ARG A 37 5.38 7.40 0.66
CA ARG A 37 6.55 6.52 0.81
C ARG A 37 6.95 5.85 -0.49
N GLY A 38 6.07 5.83 -1.47
CA GLY A 38 6.36 5.29 -2.78
C GLY A 38 5.27 5.68 -3.77
N TRP A 39 5.65 5.78 -5.03
CA TRP A 39 4.73 6.10 -6.12
C TRP A 39 5.18 5.31 -7.34
N TYR A 40 4.32 4.44 -7.81
CA TYR A 40 4.67 3.49 -8.88
C TYR A 40 3.58 3.44 -9.92
N ASP A 41 3.95 3.57 -11.18
CA ASP A 41 3.06 3.31 -12.30
C ASP A 41 3.29 1.90 -12.81
N PHE A 42 2.23 1.22 -13.18
CA PHE A 42 2.38 -0.03 -13.89
C PHE A 42 2.87 0.26 -15.31
N ALA A 43 3.72 -0.62 -15.83
CA ALA A 43 4.20 -0.49 -17.20
C ALA A 43 3.02 -0.46 -18.16
N GLY A 44 3.06 0.47 -19.10
CA GLY A 44 1.93 0.70 -20.01
C GLY A 44 1.09 1.90 -19.64
N GLY A 45 1.18 2.36 -18.40
CA GLY A 45 0.48 3.58 -17.95
C GLY A 45 -0.99 3.37 -17.61
N GLY A 46 -1.61 4.41 -17.14
CA GLY A 46 -3.04 4.43 -16.84
C GLY A 46 -3.43 3.82 -15.49
N SER A 47 -2.50 3.19 -14.79
CA SER A 47 -2.75 2.66 -13.46
C SER A 47 -1.44 2.52 -12.69
N GLY A 48 -1.55 2.44 -11.39
CA GLY A 48 -0.42 2.31 -10.51
C GLY A 48 -0.86 2.41 -9.06
N PHE A 49 0.07 2.78 -8.18
CA PHE A 49 -0.29 2.93 -6.77
C PHE A 49 0.69 3.83 -6.03
N LEU A 50 0.19 4.38 -4.94
CA LEU A 50 0.99 5.06 -3.93
C LEU A 50 1.05 4.19 -2.68
N ILE A 51 2.15 4.28 -1.96
CA ILE A 51 2.23 3.84 -0.57
C ILE A 51 2.26 5.10 0.28
N VAL A 52 1.30 5.23 1.17
CA VAL A 52 1.13 6.43 2.00
C VAL A 52 1.21 6.04 3.47
N GLU A 53 1.93 6.83 4.24
CA GLU A 53 2.01 6.63 5.68
C GLU A 53 1.32 7.79 6.39
N THR A 54 0.29 7.48 7.16
CA THR A 54 -0.41 8.44 7.99
C THR A 54 -1.17 7.72 9.10
N ASP A 55 -1.39 8.44 10.19
CA ASP A 55 -2.24 7.96 11.28
C ASP A 55 -3.65 8.56 11.20
N ASP A 56 -3.89 9.43 10.23
CA ASP A 56 -5.17 10.09 10.06
C ASP A 56 -5.74 9.83 8.66
N VAL A 57 -6.77 9.01 8.62
CA VAL A 57 -7.45 8.65 7.36
C VAL A 57 -8.00 9.88 6.65
N ARG A 58 -8.30 10.95 7.38
CA ARG A 58 -8.80 12.18 6.77
C ARG A 58 -7.75 12.86 5.90
N GLU A 59 -6.47 12.76 6.29
CA GLU A 59 -5.38 13.25 5.45
C GLU A 59 -5.31 12.48 4.14
N LEU A 60 -5.49 11.16 4.23
CA LEU A 60 -5.49 10.29 3.06
C LEU A 60 -6.63 10.67 2.11
N THR A 61 -7.82 10.85 2.64
CA THR A 61 -8.99 11.25 1.85
C THR A 61 -8.76 12.61 1.21
N ALA A 62 -8.21 13.55 1.96
CA ALA A 62 -7.98 14.91 1.46
C ALA A 62 -7.00 14.94 0.28
N MET A 63 -5.94 14.15 0.35
CA MET A 63 -4.95 14.15 -0.73
C MET A 63 -5.45 13.45 -1.99
N LEU A 64 -6.36 12.50 -1.86
CA LEU A 64 -6.84 11.70 -2.99
C LEU A 64 -8.14 12.23 -3.60
N ARG A 65 -8.97 12.92 -2.82
CA ARG A 65 -10.25 13.45 -3.30
C ARG A 65 -10.16 14.26 -4.58
N PRO A 66 -9.14 15.11 -4.78
CA PRO A 66 -9.05 15.89 -6.01
C PRO A 66 -8.96 15.09 -7.30
N TYR A 67 -8.75 13.78 -7.21
CA TYR A 67 -8.52 12.92 -8.37
C TYR A 67 -9.69 12.01 -8.72
N ILE A 68 -10.78 12.03 -7.94
CA ILE A 68 -11.85 11.04 -8.08
C ILE A 68 -12.67 11.18 -9.36
N ASP A 69 -12.58 12.31 -10.03
CA ASP A 69 -13.23 12.51 -11.31
C ASP A 69 -12.42 11.94 -12.48
N LEU A 70 -11.14 11.64 -12.25
CA LEU A 70 -10.22 11.17 -13.30
C LEU A 70 -9.92 9.68 -13.20
N MET A 71 -10.09 9.08 -12.04
CA MET A 71 -9.65 7.72 -11.80
C MET A 71 -10.43 7.05 -10.68
N SER A 72 -10.49 5.73 -10.74
CA SER A 72 -10.97 4.96 -9.60
C SER A 72 -9.83 4.72 -8.63
N LEU A 73 -10.15 4.70 -7.35
CA LEU A 73 -9.20 4.56 -6.26
C LEU A 73 -9.54 3.32 -5.44
N ASP A 74 -8.50 2.55 -5.09
CA ASP A 74 -8.62 1.37 -4.25
C ASP A 74 -7.67 1.55 -3.07
N ILE A 75 -8.22 1.84 -1.90
CA ILE A 75 -7.45 2.17 -0.72
C ILE A 75 -7.53 1.01 0.27
N ARG A 76 -6.37 0.50 0.66
CA ARG A 76 -6.28 -0.63 1.59
C ARG A 76 -5.23 -0.35 2.66
N PRO A 77 -5.57 -0.59 3.93
CA PRO A 77 -4.54 -0.55 4.98
C PRO A 77 -3.58 -1.72 4.81
N LEU A 78 -2.32 -1.47 5.14
CA LEU A 78 -1.27 -2.46 5.01
C LEU A 78 -0.72 -2.84 6.39
N SER A 79 -0.36 -4.09 6.53
CA SER A 79 0.40 -4.59 7.66
C SER A 79 1.80 -4.90 7.18
N GLU A 80 2.78 -4.26 7.78
CA GLU A 80 4.17 -4.48 7.41
C GLU A 80 4.70 -5.72 8.09
N ASN A 81 5.34 -6.60 7.32
CA ASN A 81 6.00 -7.77 7.85
C ASN A 81 7.50 -7.63 7.69
N ARG A 82 8.22 -7.87 8.79
CA ARG A 82 9.66 -8.07 8.74
C ARG A 82 9.90 -9.56 8.76
N TYR A 83 10.64 -10.05 7.80
CA TYR A 83 10.73 -11.49 7.54
C TYR A 83 11.11 -12.27 8.81
N ASP A 84 12.22 -11.92 9.45
CA ASP A 84 12.70 -12.68 10.61
C ASP A 84 11.74 -12.63 11.79
N GLU A 85 11.22 -11.44 12.07
CA GLU A 85 10.25 -11.28 13.16
C GLU A 85 8.97 -12.04 12.87
N THR A 86 8.51 -12.01 11.63
CA THR A 86 7.29 -12.70 11.23
C THR A 86 7.46 -14.21 11.35
N ILE A 87 8.60 -14.75 10.94
CA ILE A 87 8.90 -16.18 11.09
C ILE A 87 8.84 -16.58 12.58
N GLU A 88 9.43 -15.77 13.47
CA GLU A 88 9.37 -16.07 14.89
C GLU A 88 7.96 -16.04 15.44
N GLN A 89 7.17 -15.07 15.03
CA GLN A 89 5.77 -14.99 15.43
C GLN A 89 4.97 -16.21 14.96
N ILE A 90 5.22 -16.65 13.74
CA ILE A 90 4.56 -17.84 13.19
C ILE A 90 4.98 -19.09 13.98
N ARG A 91 6.27 -19.22 14.32
CA ARG A 91 6.75 -20.31 15.14
C ARG A 91 6.04 -20.38 16.47
N LEU A 92 5.96 -19.23 17.15
CA LEU A 92 5.29 -19.16 18.45
C LEU A 92 3.81 -19.55 18.33
N ALA A 93 3.14 -19.07 17.31
CA ALA A 93 1.75 -19.41 17.07
C ALA A 93 1.57 -20.93 16.86
N LEU A 94 2.44 -21.52 16.07
CA LEU A 94 2.39 -22.96 15.83
C LEU A 94 2.67 -23.76 17.10
N ALA A 95 3.62 -23.31 17.91
CA ALA A 95 3.92 -23.95 19.19
C ALA A 95 2.72 -23.91 20.14
N GLN A 96 2.05 -22.77 20.21
CA GLN A 96 0.85 -22.61 21.04
C GLN A 96 -0.28 -23.50 20.56
N MET A 97 -0.33 -23.79 19.27
CA MET A 97 -1.31 -24.71 18.70
C MET A 97 -0.91 -26.18 18.83
N GLY A 98 0.26 -26.47 19.45
CA GLY A 98 0.78 -27.83 19.59
C GLY A 98 1.30 -28.43 18.29
N ARG A 99 1.54 -27.60 17.27
CA ARG A 99 1.97 -28.10 15.95
C ARG A 99 3.47 -28.07 15.75
N LEU A 100 4.20 -27.37 16.63
CA LEU A 100 5.64 -27.25 16.53
C LEU A 100 6.22 -27.28 17.93
N THR A 101 7.05 -28.29 18.23
CA THR A 101 7.78 -28.40 19.48
C THR A 101 9.23 -28.01 19.27
N HIS A 102 10.04 -27.97 20.33
CA HIS A 102 11.47 -27.72 20.20
C HIS A 102 12.17 -28.70 19.29
N SER A 103 11.80 -29.97 19.37
CA SER A 103 12.39 -30.99 18.49
C SER A 103 11.96 -30.78 17.06
N ASP A 104 10.78 -30.26 16.85
CA ASP A 104 10.26 -30.00 15.53
C ASP A 104 10.83 -28.71 14.94
N ALA A 105 11.33 -27.82 15.77
CA ALA A 105 11.89 -26.57 15.29
C ALA A 105 13.08 -26.77 14.36
N SER A 106 13.74 -27.88 14.44
CA SER A 106 14.83 -28.23 13.54
C SER A 106 14.37 -28.95 12.31
N ALA A 107 13.12 -29.38 12.27
CA ALA A 107 12.58 -30.06 11.09
C ALA A 107 12.41 -29.06 9.95
N PRO A 108 12.53 -29.56 8.72
CA PRO A 108 12.19 -28.71 7.58
C PRO A 108 10.71 -28.42 7.71
N VAL A 109 10.48 -27.30 8.21
CA VAL A 109 9.14 -26.91 8.49
C VAL A 109 8.50 -26.60 7.16
N GLY A 110 7.65 -27.43 6.73
CA GLY A 110 6.85 -27.07 5.59
C GLY A 110 5.96 -25.89 5.86
N VAL A 111 6.35 -25.05 6.77
CA VAL A 111 5.53 -23.98 7.27
C VAL A 111 5.20 -22.96 6.22
N GLY A 112 6.12 -22.70 5.38
CA GLY A 112 5.88 -21.74 4.32
C GLY A 112 5.06 -22.30 3.18
N SER A 113 4.75 -23.53 3.26
CA SER A 113 4.03 -24.20 2.19
C SER A 113 2.55 -24.27 2.47
#